data_4b206caafc2a6633b61543850ef59f6a
#
_entry.id   4b206caafc2a6633b61543850ef59f6a
#
_cell.length_a   1.000
_cell.length_b   1.000
_cell.length_c   1.000
_cell.angle_alpha   90.00
_cell.angle_beta   90.00
_cell.angle_gamma   90.00
#
_symmetry.space_group_name_H-M   'P 1'
#
loop_
_entity.id
_entity.type
_entity.pdbx_description
1 polymer ?
#
loop_
_entity_poly.entity_id
_entity_poly.type
_entity_poly.pdbx_seq_one_letter_code
_entity_poly.pdbx_strand_id
1 'polypeptide(L)'
;VTHLPRTIRQAFSGVNPDWDADSLDWKHELEAFQADNRTLESITDRDLIARSHRAVDAAAELTRARFSRYLMPLMFKRAEADVMMKIARLGPSVTTEDLFANLDFVTAHIDREISRLCERARDLALDDVLVETDNAVESLSKHANGPAFLEEVQQTLSRIGARTPRMYLPYSSRSWGENPEAFFTLIAAGIRGRHTMDADRADKRQLVRSRLPRFLHKRWDKTVTALRALHVAREGSLYLIEEWFVEVRRVMDEIAHRLVERGILANPSDVTYALFDEVESALLAEEPSSDLQQKISRRKQKRATAETLWWDRGNHRSETDGIKGVGASPGVTMGTARVIHGPEEFGLLEPGEVLVCRYTDPTWTPLFNVAAAVVADTGGPLSHAAI
;
A
#
# COMPACT_ATOMS: atom_id res chain seq x y z
N VAL A 1 -29.01 12.73 -18.33
CA VAL A 1 -28.18 11.50 -18.11
C VAL A 1 -27.30 11.19 -19.33
N THR A 2 -27.71 11.60 -20.54
CA THR A 2 -26.98 11.30 -21.79
C THR A 2 -25.67 12.08 -21.97
N HIS A 3 -25.44 13.16 -21.22
CA HIS A 3 -24.24 14.00 -21.29
C HIS A 3 -23.20 13.72 -20.19
N LEU A 4 -23.45 12.76 -19.31
CA LEU A 4 -22.48 12.39 -18.27
C LEU A 4 -21.31 11.59 -18.89
N PRO A 5 -20.06 11.83 -18.44
CA PRO A 5 -18.91 11.01 -18.85
C PRO A 5 -19.19 9.52 -18.66
N ARG A 6 -18.60 8.70 -19.53
CA ARG A 6 -18.83 7.24 -19.56
C ARG A 6 -18.59 6.58 -18.19
N THR A 7 -17.59 7.06 -17.45
CA THR A 7 -17.23 6.64 -16.09
C THR A 7 -18.35 6.86 -15.07
N ILE A 8 -18.99 8.04 -15.11
CA ILE A 8 -20.12 8.36 -14.23
C ILE A 8 -21.34 7.52 -14.62
N ARG A 9 -21.55 7.31 -15.93
CA ARG A 9 -22.64 6.46 -16.42
C ARG A 9 -22.50 5.00 -15.99
N GLN A 10 -21.27 4.46 -15.96
CA GLN A 10 -20.97 3.12 -15.44
C GLN A 10 -21.24 3.02 -13.93
N ALA A 11 -20.91 4.04 -13.15
CA ALA A 11 -21.21 4.07 -11.71
C ALA A 11 -22.72 3.98 -11.42
N PHE A 12 -23.56 4.51 -12.32
CA PHE A 12 -25.02 4.44 -12.20
C PHE A 12 -25.65 3.21 -12.87
N SER A 13 -24.93 2.53 -13.77
CA SER A 13 -25.47 1.41 -14.55
C SER A 13 -25.64 0.10 -13.76
N GLY A 14 -25.19 0.05 -12.51
CA GLY A 14 -25.32 -1.15 -11.65
C GLY A 14 -24.44 -2.33 -12.09
N VAL A 15 -23.40 -2.08 -12.88
CA VAL A 15 -22.41 -3.08 -13.24
C VAL A 15 -21.58 -3.39 -12.00
N ASN A 16 -21.62 -4.63 -11.53
CA ASN A 16 -20.71 -5.14 -10.53
C ASN A 16 -19.42 -5.56 -11.25
N PRO A 17 -18.26 -5.01 -10.91
CA PRO A 17 -17.02 -5.52 -11.46
C PRO A 17 -16.79 -6.94 -10.96
N ASP A 18 -16.32 -7.78 -11.85
CA ASP A 18 -15.76 -9.08 -11.52
C ASP A 18 -14.24 -8.92 -11.58
N TRP A 19 -13.62 -8.73 -10.42
CA TRP A 19 -12.18 -8.45 -10.36
C TRP A 19 -11.35 -9.60 -10.95
N ASP A 20 -11.76 -10.84 -10.72
CA ASP A 20 -11.01 -11.99 -11.22
C ASP A 20 -11.02 -12.04 -12.74
N ALA A 21 -12.20 -11.83 -13.35
CA ALA A 21 -12.32 -11.74 -14.80
C ALA A 21 -11.67 -10.46 -15.36
N ASP A 22 -11.92 -9.30 -14.73
CA ASP A 22 -11.40 -7.99 -15.16
C ASP A 22 -9.87 -7.91 -15.11
N SER A 23 -9.22 -8.64 -14.18
CA SER A 23 -7.77 -8.60 -13.98
C SER A 23 -6.97 -9.58 -14.83
N LEU A 24 -7.62 -10.55 -15.51
CA LEU A 24 -6.93 -11.62 -16.24
C LEU A 24 -5.95 -11.09 -17.28
N ASP A 25 -6.38 -10.16 -18.12
CA ASP A 25 -5.54 -9.61 -19.19
C ASP A 25 -4.30 -8.92 -18.62
N TRP A 26 -4.46 -8.14 -17.54
CA TRP A 26 -3.33 -7.43 -16.90
C TRP A 26 -2.38 -8.37 -16.17
N LYS A 27 -2.89 -9.46 -15.58
CA LYS A 27 -2.04 -10.49 -14.96
C LYS A 27 -1.26 -11.25 -16.01
N HIS A 28 -1.89 -11.66 -17.11
CA HIS A 28 -1.21 -12.32 -18.22
C HIS A 28 -0.16 -11.41 -18.86
N GLU A 29 -0.43 -10.11 -19.00
CA GLU A 29 0.55 -9.14 -19.51
C GLU A 29 1.77 -9.04 -18.57
N LEU A 30 1.55 -8.97 -17.25
CA LEU A 30 2.62 -8.97 -16.26
C LEU A 30 3.44 -10.28 -16.31
N GLU A 31 2.76 -11.42 -16.32
CA GLU A 31 3.41 -12.75 -16.42
C GLU A 31 4.25 -12.86 -17.70
N ALA A 32 3.73 -12.42 -18.84
CA ALA A 32 4.45 -12.38 -20.10
C ALA A 32 5.66 -11.43 -20.05
N PHE A 33 5.53 -10.29 -19.37
CA PHE A 33 6.64 -9.36 -19.16
C PHE A 33 7.74 -9.98 -18.28
N GLN A 34 7.36 -10.70 -17.25
CA GLN A 34 8.27 -11.38 -16.32
C GLN A 34 8.95 -12.61 -16.96
N ALA A 35 8.22 -13.33 -17.82
CA ALA A 35 8.69 -14.53 -18.50
C ALA A 35 9.74 -14.25 -19.58
N ASP A 36 10.03 -12.99 -19.89
CA ASP A 36 11.13 -12.66 -20.81
C ASP A 36 12.46 -13.06 -20.15
N ASN A 37 12.99 -14.24 -20.57
CA ASN A 37 14.15 -14.91 -19.96
C ASN A 37 15.48 -14.18 -20.21
N ARG A 38 15.51 -13.07 -20.96
CA ARG A 38 16.72 -12.27 -21.12
C ARG A 38 17.07 -11.60 -19.80
N THR A 39 18.30 -11.77 -19.36
CA THR A 39 18.81 -10.96 -18.25
C THR A 39 18.88 -9.51 -18.71
N LEU A 40 18.49 -8.57 -17.86
CA LEU A 40 18.50 -7.15 -18.23
C LEU A 40 19.91 -6.66 -18.61
N GLU A 41 20.95 -7.24 -18.00
CA GLU A 41 22.37 -6.95 -18.29
C GLU A 41 22.75 -7.30 -19.73
N SER A 42 22.10 -8.27 -20.36
CA SER A 42 22.42 -8.76 -21.71
C SER A 42 21.73 -8.03 -22.86
N ILE A 43 20.73 -7.18 -22.57
CA ILE A 43 20.01 -6.46 -23.61
C ILE A 43 20.65 -5.11 -23.92
N THR A 44 20.38 -4.57 -25.11
CA THR A 44 20.89 -3.26 -25.50
C THR A 44 20.25 -2.12 -24.71
N ASP A 45 20.91 -0.96 -24.65
CA ASP A 45 20.34 0.22 -24.00
C ASP A 45 18.99 0.63 -24.60
N ARG A 46 18.83 0.50 -25.92
CA ARG A 46 17.56 0.78 -26.60
C ARG A 46 16.46 -0.20 -26.19
N ASP A 47 16.79 -1.49 -26.07
CA ASP A 47 15.83 -2.51 -25.62
C ASP A 47 15.47 -2.29 -24.15
N LEU A 48 16.44 -1.88 -23.33
CA LEU A 48 16.22 -1.59 -21.91
C LEU A 48 15.27 -0.39 -21.73
N ILE A 49 15.45 0.68 -22.51
CA ILE A 49 14.54 1.82 -22.54
C ILE A 49 13.14 1.40 -23.04
N ALA A 50 13.07 0.65 -24.15
CA ALA A 50 11.78 0.17 -24.65
C ALA A 50 11.05 -0.70 -23.60
N ARG A 51 11.80 -1.48 -22.83
CA ARG A 51 11.25 -2.28 -21.74
C ARG A 51 10.76 -1.41 -20.57
N SER A 52 11.50 -0.36 -20.20
CA SER A 52 11.06 0.58 -19.16
C SER A 52 9.79 1.33 -19.56
N HIS A 53 9.67 1.78 -20.81
CA HIS A 53 8.44 2.40 -21.32
C HIS A 53 7.25 1.44 -21.20
N ARG A 54 7.39 0.20 -21.65
CA ARG A 54 6.29 -0.80 -21.55
C ARG A 54 5.83 -1.01 -20.11
N ALA A 55 6.77 -1.14 -19.16
CA ALA A 55 6.42 -1.32 -17.74
C ALA A 55 5.71 -0.09 -17.15
N VAL A 56 6.19 1.11 -17.47
CA VAL A 56 5.58 2.38 -17.03
C VAL A 56 4.19 2.57 -17.65
N ASP A 57 4.03 2.28 -18.94
CA ASP A 57 2.77 2.43 -19.65
C ASP A 57 1.71 1.46 -19.12
N ALA A 58 2.08 0.19 -18.85
CA ALA A 58 1.19 -0.80 -18.24
C ALA A 58 0.74 -0.37 -16.83
N ALA A 59 1.67 0.07 -15.98
CA ALA A 59 1.35 0.59 -14.66
C ALA A 59 0.44 1.83 -14.73
N ALA A 60 0.69 2.74 -15.69
CA ALA A 60 -0.13 3.94 -15.89
C ALA A 60 -1.52 3.61 -16.42
N GLU A 61 -1.66 2.65 -17.33
CA GLU A 61 -2.95 2.19 -17.84
C GLU A 61 -3.79 1.57 -16.74
N LEU A 62 -3.21 0.66 -15.97
CA LEU A 62 -3.87 0.04 -14.83
C LEU A 62 -4.26 1.08 -13.77
N THR A 63 -3.41 2.09 -13.52
CA THR A 63 -3.73 3.21 -12.63
C THR A 63 -4.94 3.99 -13.14
N ARG A 64 -5.00 4.33 -14.44
CA ARG A 64 -6.17 4.99 -15.05
C ARG A 64 -7.43 4.14 -14.93
N ALA A 65 -7.32 2.82 -15.19
CA ALA A 65 -8.43 1.89 -15.05
C ALA A 65 -8.93 1.81 -13.60
N ARG A 66 -8.01 1.72 -12.62
CA ARG A 66 -8.32 1.75 -11.20
C ARG A 66 -9.16 2.96 -10.81
N PHE A 67 -8.74 4.16 -11.19
CA PHE A 67 -9.48 5.37 -10.87
C PHE A 67 -10.86 5.42 -11.54
N SER A 68 -10.93 5.10 -12.83
CA SER A 68 -12.15 5.26 -13.61
C SER A 68 -13.16 4.13 -13.41
N ARG A 69 -12.71 2.87 -13.30
CA ARG A 69 -13.59 1.70 -13.24
C ARG A 69 -13.95 1.29 -11.82
N TYR A 70 -13.08 1.55 -10.84
CA TYR A 70 -13.25 1.04 -9.47
C TYR A 70 -13.38 2.15 -8.42
N LEU A 71 -12.42 3.07 -8.33
CA LEU A 71 -12.39 4.04 -7.24
C LEU A 71 -13.54 5.06 -7.32
N MET A 72 -13.75 5.66 -8.48
CA MET A 72 -14.85 6.62 -8.64
C MET A 72 -16.23 5.98 -8.45
N PRO A 73 -16.56 4.82 -9.05
CA PRO A 73 -17.81 4.13 -8.76
C PRO A 73 -17.97 3.73 -7.28
N LEU A 74 -16.88 3.29 -6.62
CA LEU A 74 -16.88 2.98 -5.19
C LEU A 74 -17.32 4.16 -4.34
N MET A 75 -16.78 5.37 -4.61
CA MET A 75 -17.14 6.58 -3.88
C MET A 75 -18.65 6.90 -4.01
N PHE A 76 -19.22 6.75 -5.21
CA PHE A 76 -20.66 6.95 -5.43
C PHE A 76 -21.50 5.91 -4.72
N LYS A 77 -21.11 4.63 -4.77
CA LYS A 77 -21.83 3.55 -4.08
C LYS A 77 -21.74 3.67 -2.56
N ARG A 78 -20.61 4.14 -2.04
CA ARG A 78 -20.46 4.47 -0.64
C ARG A 78 -21.41 5.59 -0.22
N ALA A 79 -21.43 6.70 -0.94
CA ALA A 79 -22.36 7.80 -0.67
C ALA A 79 -23.84 7.34 -0.73
N GLU A 80 -24.19 6.46 -1.67
CA GLU A 80 -25.53 5.85 -1.76
C GLU A 80 -25.84 4.99 -0.51
N ALA A 81 -24.90 4.16 -0.06
CA ALA A 81 -25.04 3.35 1.14
C ALA A 81 -25.18 4.22 2.41
N ASP A 82 -24.36 5.27 2.54
CA ASP A 82 -24.43 6.22 3.66
C ASP A 82 -25.81 6.90 3.77
N VAL A 83 -26.39 7.32 2.63
CA VAL A 83 -27.75 7.89 2.61
C VAL A 83 -28.77 6.84 3.08
N MET A 84 -28.66 5.59 2.63
CA MET A 84 -29.59 4.53 3.05
C MET A 84 -29.43 4.19 4.54
N MET A 85 -28.21 4.18 5.10
CA MET A 85 -27.99 3.99 6.52
C MET A 85 -28.58 5.12 7.35
N LYS A 86 -28.51 6.36 6.88
CA LYS A 86 -29.20 7.50 7.52
C LYS A 86 -30.72 7.32 7.50
N ILE A 87 -31.31 6.84 6.39
CA ILE A 87 -32.75 6.52 6.31
C ILE A 87 -33.13 5.41 7.27
N ALA A 88 -32.27 4.40 7.43
CA ALA A 88 -32.45 3.32 8.40
C ALA A 88 -32.38 3.78 9.88
N ARG A 89 -31.97 5.06 10.12
CA ARG A 89 -31.83 5.67 11.45
C ARG A 89 -30.96 4.85 12.40
N LEU A 90 -29.93 4.23 11.87
CA LEU A 90 -28.90 3.57 12.66
C LEU A 90 -27.94 4.64 13.19
N GLY A 91 -27.63 4.58 14.49
CA GLY A 91 -26.71 5.50 15.12
C GLY A 91 -25.27 5.37 14.57
N PRO A 92 -24.31 6.15 15.09
CA PRO A 92 -22.92 6.15 14.63
C PRO A 92 -22.17 4.82 14.87
N SER A 93 -22.82 3.86 15.55
CA SER A 93 -22.28 2.50 15.77
C SER A 93 -22.32 1.60 14.53
N VAL A 94 -22.92 2.05 13.42
CA VAL A 94 -22.95 1.34 12.14
C VAL A 94 -22.31 2.22 11.08
N THR A 95 -21.22 1.74 10.53
CA THR A 95 -20.43 2.45 9.51
C THR A 95 -20.45 1.69 8.17
N THR A 96 -19.97 2.31 7.11
CA THR A 96 -19.85 1.65 5.80
C THR A 96 -18.82 0.54 5.84
N GLU A 97 -17.86 0.59 6.75
CA GLU A 97 -16.82 -0.43 6.98
C GLU A 97 -17.44 -1.75 7.47
N ASP A 98 -18.50 -1.70 8.25
CA ASP A 98 -19.24 -2.89 8.68
C ASP A 98 -19.87 -3.67 7.51
N LEU A 99 -20.01 -3.02 6.33
CA LEU A 99 -20.53 -3.67 5.13
C LEU A 99 -19.47 -4.53 4.41
N PHE A 100 -18.19 -4.37 4.79
CA PHE A 100 -17.08 -5.17 4.27
C PHE A 100 -16.75 -6.37 5.16
N ALA A 101 -17.48 -6.58 6.26
CA ALA A 101 -17.29 -7.74 7.11
C ALA A 101 -17.32 -9.05 6.30
N ASN A 102 -16.39 -9.97 6.61
CA ASN A 102 -16.24 -11.26 5.94
C ASN A 102 -16.04 -11.16 4.41
N LEU A 103 -15.40 -10.09 3.95
CA LEU A 103 -15.03 -9.92 2.54
C LEU A 103 -13.61 -10.42 2.34
N ASP A 104 -13.43 -11.30 1.35
CA ASP A 104 -12.09 -11.73 0.94
C ASP A 104 -11.51 -10.75 -0.09
N PHE A 105 -10.33 -10.20 0.19
CA PHE A 105 -9.62 -9.27 -0.67
C PHE A 105 -8.13 -9.27 -0.31
N VAL A 106 -7.30 -8.72 -1.19
CA VAL A 106 -5.83 -8.83 -1.11
C VAL A 106 -5.26 -8.41 0.24
N THR A 107 -5.66 -7.25 0.79
CA THR A 107 -5.12 -6.78 2.07
C THR A 107 -5.49 -7.72 3.23
N ALA A 108 -6.73 -8.24 3.26
CA ALA A 108 -7.14 -9.23 4.26
C ALA A 108 -6.38 -10.56 4.11
N HIS A 109 -6.05 -10.96 2.87
CA HIS A 109 -5.22 -12.13 2.63
C HIS A 109 -3.79 -11.92 3.15
N ILE A 110 -3.19 -10.77 2.86
CA ILE A 110 -1.85 -10.40 3.34
C ILE A 110 -1.80 -10.42 4.87
N ASP A 111 -2.82 -9.85 5.53
CA ASP A 111 -2.89 -9.81 6.99
C ASP A 111 -2.98 -11.23 7.61
N ARG A 112 -3.76 -12.13 6.98
CA ARG A 112 -3.80 -13.55 7.39
C ARG A 112 -2.44 -14.25 7.24
N GLU A 113 -1.70 -13.97 6.16
CA GLU A 113 -0.37 -14.55 5.95
C GLU A 113 0.64 -14.05 7.00
N ILE A 114 0.61 -12.76 7.33
CA ILE A 114 1.46 -12.19 8.39
C ILE A 114 1.10 -12.82 9.74
N SER A 115 -0.19 -12.93 10.08
CA SER A 115 -0.67 -13.56 11.31
C SER A 115 -0.20 -14.99 11.43
N ARG A 116 -0.33 -15.78 10.34
CA ARG A 116 0.16 -17.16 10.25
C ARG A 116 1.66 -17.25 10.52
N LEU A 117 2.44 -16.34 9.96
CA LEU A 117 3.89 -16.32 10.19
C LEU A 117 4.24 -15.92 11.63
N CYS A 118 3.48 -15.00 12.24
CA CYS A 118 3.66 -14.68 13.67
C CYS A 118 3.38 -15.89 14.57
N GLU A 119 2.30 -16.63 14.31
CA GLU A 119 1.99 -17.87 15.04
C GLU A 119 3.09 -18.92 14.82
N ARG A 120 3.51 -19.09 13.58
CA ARG A 120 4.56 -20.05 13.22
C ARG A 120 5.91 -19.73 13.89
N ALA A 121 6.26 -18.45 14.00
CA ALA A 121 7.47 -18.01 14.69
C ALA A 121 7.42 -18.39 16.18
N ARG A 122 6.25 -18.19 16.84
CA ARG A 122 6.04 -18.60 18.23
C ARG A 122 6.17 -20.13 18.41
N ASP A 123 5.53 -20.91 17.53
CA ASP A 123 5.62 -22.38 17.56
C ASP A 123 7.05 -22.89 17.44
N LEU A 124 7.90 -22.17 16.74
CA LEU A 124 9.31 -22.50 16.54
C LEU A 124 10.24 -21.87 17.60
N ALA A 125 9.69 -21.14 18.59
CA ALA A 125 10.43 -20.39 19.62
C ALA A 125 11.44 -19.40 19.01
N LEU A 126 11.02 -18.65 18.00
CA LEU A 126 11.82 -17.64 17.30
C LEU A 126 11.48 -16.19 17.73
N ASP A 127 10.61 -16.01 18.72
CA ASP A 127 10.11 -14.71 19.17
C ASP A 127 11.24 -13.79 19.57
N ASP A 128 12.13 -14.24 20.47
CA ASP A 128 13.25 -13.45 20.97
C ASP A 128 14.22 -13.09 19.83
N VAL A 129 14.48 -14.08 18.94
CA VAL A 129 15.36 -13.86 17.78
C VAL A 129 14.85 -12.77 16.85
N LEU A 130 13.53 -12.73 16.60
CA LEU A 130 12.90 -11.75 15.70
C LEU A 130 12.71 -10.38 16.34
N VAL A 131 12.47 -10.34 17.66
CA VAL A 131 12.17 -9.12 18.39
C VAL A 131 13.43 -8.33 18.78
N GLU A 132 14.54 -9.03 19.04
CA GLU A 132 15.78 -8.44 19.57
C GLU A 132 16.86 -8.15 18.52
N THR A 133 16.59 -8.46 17.24
CA THR A 133 17.62 -8.34 16.19
C THR A 133 17.35 -7.18 15.23
N ASP A 134 18.43 -6.52 14.80
CA ASP A 134 18.42 -5.55 13.69
C ASP A 134 18.64 -6.22 12.32
N ASN A 135 19.05 -7.50 12.29
CA ASN A 135 19.27 -8.30 11.09
C ASN A 135 18.63 -9.69 11.27
N ALA A 136 17.35 -9.78 10.93
CA ALA A 136 16.56 -10.98 11.13
C ALA A 136 17.05 -12.15 10.27
N VAL A 137 17.42 -11.90 9.01
CA VAL A 137 17.90 -12.95 8.10
C VAL A 137 19.16 -13.61 8.63
N GLU A 138 20.13 -12.84 9.08
CA GLU A 138 21.38 -13.36 9.62
C GLU A 138 21.14 -14.12 10.94
N SER A 139 20.35 -13.56 11.84
CA SER A 139 20.07 -14.16 13.15
C SER A 139 19.30 -15.48 13.00
N LEU A 140 18.28 -15.53 12.15
CA LEU A 140 17.53 -16.73 11.83
C LEU A 140 18.41 -17.79 11.17
N SER A 141 19.31 -17.41 10.26
CA SER A 141 20.21 -18.40 9.61
C SER A 141 21.08 -19.18 10.57
N LYS A 142 21.38 -18.62 11.75
CA LYS A 142 22.18 -19.23 12.81
C LYS A 142 21.36 -20.02 13.84
N HIS A 143 20.03 -19.88 13.83
CA HIS A 143 19.14 -20.57 14.76
C HIS A 143 18.73 -21.94 14.23
N ALA A 144 18.55 -22.95 15.10
CA ALA A 144 18.24 -24.32 14.69
C ALA A 144 16.96 -24.44 13.82
N ASN A 145 15.92 -23.67 14.16
CA ASN A 145 14.63 -23.66 13.45
C ASN A 145 14.55 -22.53 12.39
N GLY A 146 15.54 -21.66 12.34
CA GLY A 146 15.51 -20.46 11.51
C GLY A 146 15.51 -20.72 10.01
N PRO A 147 16.35 -21.62 9.45
CA PRO A 147 16.36 -21.90 8.01
C PRO A 147 15.00 -22.35 7.46
N ALA A 148 14.27 -23.21 8.20
CA ALA A 148 12.93 -23.64 7.79
C ALA A 148 11.94 -22.49 7.81
N PHE A 149 12.02 -21.61 8.79
CA PHE A 149 11.18 -20.40 8.85
C PHE A 149 11.50 -19.40 7.73
N LEU A 150 12.80 -19.21 7.42
CA LEU A 150 13.23 -18.36 6.29
C LEU A 150 12.66 -18.85 4.95
N GLU A 151 12.62 -20.17 4.74
CA GLU A 151 12.00 -20.75 3.55
C GLU A 151 10.49 -20.46 3.49
N GLU A 152 9.77 -20.61 4.61
CA GLU A 152 8.34 -20.27 4.69
C GLU A 152 8.09 -18.78 4.41
N VAL A 153 8.94 -17.90 4.95
CA VAL A 153 8.87 -16.46 4.68
C VAL A 153 9.13 -16.17 3.20
N GLN A 154 10.13 -16.79 2.59
CA GLN A 154 10.44 -16.62 1.18
C GLN A 154 9.28 -17.08 0.27
N GLN A 155 8.67 -18.22 0.58
CA GLN A 155 7.48 -18.71 -0.11
C GLN A 155 6.30 -17.73 0.05
N THR A 156 6.14 -17.11 1.20
CA THR A 156 5.12 -16.09 1.43
C THR A 156 5.43 -14.82 0.64
N LEU A 157 6.66 -14.33 0.68
CA LEU A 157 7.08 -13.15 -0.07
C LEU A 157 6.97 -13.35 -1.59
N SER A 158 7.10 -14.57 -2.12
CA SER A 158 6.85 -14.83 -3.54
C SER A 158 5.40 -14.57 -3.96
N ARG A 159 4.44 -14.56 -3.02
CA ARG A 159 3.01 -14.33 -3.27
C ARG A 159 2.55 -12.92 -2.90
N ILE A 160 3.10 -12.34 -1.84
CA ILE A 160 2.65 -11.06 -1.30
C ILE A 160 3.76 -10.00 -1.24
N GLY A 161 4.96 -10.30 -1.68
CA GLY A 161 6.15 -9.48 -1.52
C GLY A 161 6.20 -8.21 -2.38
N ALA A 162 5.28 -8.06 -3.34
CA ALA A 162 5.19 -6.82 -4.13
C ALA A 162 4.68 -5.62 -3.32
N ARG A 163 4.06 -5.86 -2.15
CA ARG A 163 3.58 -4.79 -1.28
C ARG A 163 4.70 -3.83 -0.94
N THR A 164 4.47 -2.54 -1.19
CA THR A 164 5.47 -1.48 -1.10
C THR A 164 5.07 -0.47 -0.03
N PRO A 165 5.89 -0.29 1.02
CA PRO A 165 5.74 0.86 1.91
C PRO A 165 5.90 2.15 1.11
N ARG A 166 5.04 3.16 1.35
CA ARG A 166 5.09 4.41 0.59
C ARG A 166 4.88 4.21 -0.92
N MET A 167 3.86 3.46 -1.30
CA MET A 167 3.51 3.15 -2.69
C MET A 167 3.46 4.37 -3.63
N TYR A 168 3.26 5.57 -3.11
CA TYR A 168 3.28 6.82 -3.89
C TYR A 168 4.70 7.29 -4.27
N LEU A 169 5.73 6.58 -3.80
CA LEU A 169 7.13 6.80 -4.17
C LEU A 169 7.72 5.54 -4.83
N PRO A 170 7.20 5.14 -6.00
CA PRO A 170 7.42 3.82 -6.58
C PRO A 170 8.89 3.48 -6.85
N TYR A 171 9.74 4.47 -7.07
CA TYR A 171 11.17 4.25 -7.34
C TYR A 171 12.04 4.20 -6.08
N SER A 172 11.67 4.96 -5.04
CA SER A 172 12.50 5.10 -3.83
C SER A 172 12.07 4.18 -2.69
N SER A 173 10.92 3.54 -2.79
CA SER A 173 10.41 2.63 -1.79
C SER A 173 10.47 1.19 -2.30
N ARG A 174 11.28 0.36 -1.65
CA ARG A 174 11.41 -1.07 -1.99
C ARG A 174 10.22 -1.85 -1.44
N SER A 175 9.78 -2.85 -2.19
CA SER A 175 8.76 -3.80 -1.73
C SER A 175 9.32 -4.75 -0.67
N TRP A 176 8.46 -5.50 0.00
CA TRP A 176 8.91 -6.50 0.97
C TRP A 176 9.75 -7.61 0.33
N GLY A 177 9.46 -7.99 -0.92
CA GLY A 177 10.29 -8.95 -1.66
C GLY A 177 11.68 -8.44 -1.99
N GLU A 178 11.81 -7.12 -2.23
CA GLU A 178 13.09 -6.45 -2.49
C GLU A 178 13.86 -6.10 -1.20
N ASN A 179 13.16 -5.96 -0.08
CA ASN A 179 13.72 -5.66 1.25
C ASN A 179 13.04 -6.51 2.33
N PRO A 180 13.43 -7.79 2.49
CA PRO A 180 12.84 -8.71 3.46
C PRO A 180 12.96 -8.24 4.92
N GLU A 181 13.99 -7.47 5.28
CA GLU A 181 14.14 -6.95 6.65
C GLU A 181 12.97 -6.08 7.07
N ALA A 182 12.41 -5.26 6.15
CA ALA A 182 11.20 -4.50 6.42
C ALA A 182 9.99 -5.41 6.71
N PHE A 183 9.93 -6.59 6.10
CA PHE A 183 8.87 -7.56 6.37
C PHE A 183 9.07 -8.26 7.72
N PHE A 184 10.30 -8.60 8.10
CA PHE A 184 10.60 -9.14 9.42
C PHE A 184 10.27 -8.16 10.54
N THR A 185 10.48 -6.86 10.34
CA THR A 185 10.07 -5.81 11.29
C THR A 185 8.55 -5.86 11.55
N LEU A 186 7.73 -6.13 10.53
CA LEU A 186 6.29 -6.30 10.69
C LEU A 186 5.94 -7.58 11.47
N ILE A 187 6.60 -8.69 11.18
CA ILE A 187 6.41 -9.95 11.92
C ILE A 187 6.76 -9.73 13.39
N ALA A 188 7.90 -9.10 13.70
CA ALA A 188 8.31 -8.77 15.05
C ALA A 188 7.27 -7.91 15.78
N ALA A 189 6.73 -6.88 15.13
CA ALA A 189 5.66 -6.06 15.68
C ALA A 189 4.39 -6.89 15.95
N GLY A 190 3.99 -7.75 15.03
CA GLY A 190 2.86 -8.67 15.20
C GLY A 190 3.04 -9.67 16.33
N ILE A 191 4.27 -10.14 16.57
CA ILE A 191 4.61 -11.01 17.72
C ILE A 191 4.41 -10.24 19.04
N ARG A 192 4.94 -9.03 19.15
CA ARG A 192 4.79 -8.16 20.34
C ARG A 192 3.32 -7.84 20.63
N GLY A 193 2.54 -7.52 19.60
CA GLY A 193 1.15 -7.10 19.73
C GLY A 193 0.17 -8.22 20.08
N ARG A 194 0.62 -9.48 20.19
CA ARG A 194 -0.28 -10.64 20.30
C ARG A 194 -1.41 -10.55 19.26
N HIS A 195 -1.00 -10.36 18.01
CA HIS A 195 -1.91 -10.20 16.90
C HIS A 195 -3.03 -11.25 16.96
N THR A 196 -4.19 -10.83 17.43
CA THR A 196 -5.42 -11.60 17.35
C THR A 196 -6.24 -10.99 16.24
N MET A 197 -6.45 -11.75 15.17
CA MET A 197 -7.43 -11.36 14.17
C MET A 197 -8.73 -11.00 14.88
N ASP A 198 -9.20 -9.78 14.72
CA ASP A 198 -10.57 -9.42 15.11
C ASP A 198 -11.51 -10.12 14.12
N ALA A 199 -11.68 -11.45 14.37
CA ALA A 199 -12.28 -12.39 13.42
C ALA A 199 -13.78 -12.15 13.20
N ASP A 200 -14.42 -11.28 14.00
CA ASP A 200 -15.86 -11.15 13.96
C ASP A 200 -16.35 -9.68 14.03
N ARG A 201 -16.00 -8.90 13.02
CA ARG A 201 -16.88 -7.74 12.76
C ARG A 201 -18.26 -8.30 12.37
N ALA A 202 -19.25 -8.09 13.23
CA ALA A 202 -20.61 -8.55 12.99
C ALA A 202 -21.12 -7.96 11.67
N ASP A 203 -21.57 -8.82 10.76
CA ASP A 203 -22.19 -8.42 9.49
C ASP A 203 -23.48 -7.63 9.76
N LYS A 204 -23.40 -6.31 9.63
CA LYS A 204 -24.54 -5.42 9.89
C LYS A 204 -25.43 -5.17 8.64
N ARG A 205 -25.12 -5.80 7.49
CA ARG A 205 -25.89 -5.62 6.25
C ARG A 205 -27.37 -5.92 6.41
N GLN A 206 -27.69 -7.04 7.09
CA GLN A 206 -29.08 -7.44 7.35
C GLN A 206 -29.76 -6.52 8.38
N LEU A 207 -29.04 -6.02 9.37
CA LEU A 207 -29.54 -5.05 10.32
C LEU A 207 -29.98 -3.77 9.59
N VAL A 208 -29.12 -3.22 8.72
CA VAL A 208 -29.48 -2.04 7.91
C VAL A 208 -30.70 -2.31 7.05
N ARG A 209 -30.68 -3.44 6.33
CA ARG A 209 -31.80 -3.86 5.46
C ARG A 209 -33.12 -3.95 6.20
N SER A 210 -33.14 -4.54 7.40
CA SER A 210 -34.37 -4.71 8.20
C SER A 210 -34.98 -3.38 8.67
N ARG A 211 -34.16 -2.32 8.79
CA ARG A 211 -34.60 -0.98 9.20
C ARG A 211 -35.00 -0.09 8.03
N LEU A 212 -34.68 -0.50 6.79
CA LEU A 212 -35.07 0.23 5.60
C LEU A 212 -36.54 -0.05 5.24
N PRO A 213 -37.27 0.93 4.64
CA PRO A 213 -38.55 0.69 4.00
C PRO A 213 -38.43 -0.40 2.91
N ARG A 214 -39.44 -1.26 2.79
CA ARG A 214 -39.43 -2.42 1.89
C ARG A 214 -39.12 -2.08 0.42
N PHE A 215 -39.56 -0.90 -0.06
CA PHE A 215 -39.30 -0.46 -1.42
C PHE A 215 -37.83 -0.16 -1.69
N LEU A 216 -36.99 0.07 -0.67
CA LEU A 216 -35.55 0.27 -0.78
C LEU A 216 -34.75 -1.03 -0.66
N HIS A 217 -35.34 -2.16 -0.26
CA HIS A 217 -34.58 -3.39 -0.03
C HIS A 217 -33.81 -3.85 -1.27
N LYS A 218 -34.49 -3.90 -2.45
CA LYS A 218 -33.83 -4.31 -3.70
C LYS A 218 -32.69 -3.35 -4.10
N ARG A 219 -32.87 -2.06 -3.85
CA ARG A 219 -31.85 -1.06 -4.12
C ARG A 219 -30.67 -1.21 -3.16
N TRP A 220 -30.94 -1.42 -1.86
CA TRP A 220 -29.93 -1.71 -0.85
C TRP A 220 -29.09 -2.93 -1.22
N ASP A 221 -29.72 -4.05 -1.52
CA ASP A 221 -29.04 -5.30 -1.87
C ASP A 221 -28.08 -5.08 -3.06
N LYS A 222 -28.55 -4.40 -4.12
CA LYS A 222 -27.71 -4.04 -5.27
C LYS A 222 -26.55 -3.11 -4.93
N THR A 223 -26.80 -2.08 -4.09
CA THR A 223 -25.77 -1.12 -3.69
C THR A 223 -24.67 -1.80 -2.89
N VAL A 224 -25.04 -2.65 -1.93
CA VAL A 224 -24.05 -3.36 -1.09
C VAL A 224 -23.28 -4.39 -1.91
N THR A 225 -23.92 -5.13 -2.80
CA THR A 225 -23.23 -6.06 -3.69
C THR A 225 -22.20 -5.34 -4.56
N ALA A 226 -22.61 -4.23 -5.19
CA ALA A 226 -21.70 -3.42 -5.99
C ALA A 226 -20.57 -2.80 -5.16
N LEU A 227 -20.87 -2.30 -3.97
CA LEU A 227 -19.91 -1.71 -3.06
C LEU A 227 -18.80 -2.72 -2.68
N ARG A 228 -19.19 -3.94 -2.34
CA ARG A 228 -18.26 -5.02 -1.97
C ARG A 228 -17.39 -5.45 -3.16
N ALA A 229 -17.99 -5.66 -4.34
CA ALA A 229 -17.25 -6.01 -5.56
C ALA A 229 -16.25 -4.91 -5.95
N LEU A 230 -16.65 -3.63 -5.86
CA LEU A 230 -15.78 -2.49 -6.11
C LEU A 230 -14.64 -2.38 -5.09
N HIS A 231 -14.87 -2.76 -3.83
CA HIS A 231 -13.83 -2.78 -2.81
C HIS A 231 -12.77 -3.84 -3.13
N VAL A 232 -13.18 -5.06 -3.49
CA VAL A 232 -12.25 -6.13 -3.94
C VAL A 232 -11.42 -5.66 -5.14
N ALA A 233 -12.07 -5.10 -6.16
CA ALA A 233 -11.39 -4.60 -7.35
C ALA A 233 -10.45 -3.41 -7.05
N ARG A 234 -10.82 -2.53 -6.12
CA ARG A 234 -9.96 -1.43 -5.64
C ARG A 234 -8.67 -1.96 -5.01
N GLU A 235 -8.77 -2.93 -4.12
CA GLU A 235 -7.61 -3.49 -3.43
C GLU A 235 -6.74 -4.34 -4.36
N GLY A 236 -7.37 -5.20 -5.17
CA GLY A 236 -6.68 -6.03 -6.15
C GLY A 236 -5.94 -5.22 -7.22
N SER A 237 -6.58 -4.16 -7.76
CA SER A 237 -5.93 -3.29 -8.73
C SER A 237 -4.75 -2.50 -8.14
N LEU A 238 -4.82 -2.15 -6.85
CA LEU A 238 -3.72 -1.51 -6.17
C LEU A 238 -2.52 -2.45 -6.07
N TYR A 239 -2.76 -3.68 -5.64
CA TYR A 239 -1.70 -4.67 -5.49
C TYR A 239 -1.04 -5.00 -6.84
N LEU A 240 -1.81 -5.15 -7.90
CA LEU A 240 -1.28 -5.40 -9.25
C LEU A 240 -0.45 -4.20 -9.79
N ILE A 241 -0.79 -2.96 -9.39
CA ILE A 241 0.06 -1.78 -9.68
C ILE A 241 1.39 -1.89 -8.93
N GLU A 242 1.39 -2.36 -7.68
CA GLU A 242 2.61 -2.57 -6.91
C GLU A 242 3.52 -3.64 -7.56
N GLU A 243 2.94 -4.73 -8.10
CA GLU A 243 3.67 -5.75 -8.86
C GLU A 243 4.32 -5.14 -10.12
N TRP A 244 3.62 -4.29 -10.87
CA TRP A 244 4.21 -3.55 -11.99
C TRP A 244 5.31 -2.58 -11.55
N PHE A 245 5.19 -1.95 -10.37
CA PHE A 245 6.24 -1.09 -9.85
C PHE A 245 7.51 -1.86 -9.47
N VAL A 246 7.42 -3.12 -9.06
CA VAL A 246 8.60 -3.98 -8.90
C VAL A 246 9.32 -4.14 -10.22
N GLU A 247 8.60 -4.40 -11.32
CA GLU A 247 9.21 -4.54 -12.65
C GLU A 247 9.79 -3.21 -13.18
N VAL A 248 9.10 -2.10 -12.94
CA VAL A 248 9.63 -0.77 -13.27
C VAL A 248 10.95 -0.51 -12.54
N ARG A 249 11.00 -0.79 -11.21
CA ARG A 249 12.25 -0.61 -10.42
C ARG A 249 13.35 -1.50 -10.92
N ARG A 250 13.07 -2.76 -11.21
CA ARG A 250 14.06 -3.71 -11.72
C ARG A 250 14.75 -3.20 -13.00
N VAL A 251 13.97 -2.68 -13.95
CA VAL A 251 14.51 -2.12 -15.19
C VAL A 251 15.27 -0.82 -14.91
N MET A 252 14.73 0.05 -14.04
CA MET A 252 15.39 1.32 -13.72
C MET A 252 16.67 1.14 -12.90
N ASP A 253 16.77 0.10 -12.07
CA ASP A 253 18.00 -0.25 -11.36
C ASP A 253 19.11 -0.65 -12.33
N GLU A 254 18.80 -1.44 -13.34
CA GLU A 254 19.78 -1.78 -14.39
C GLU A 254 20.22 -0.54 -15.17
N ILE A 255 19.30 0.34 -15.54
CA ILE A 255 19.64 1.63 -16.16
C ILE A 255 20.57 2.44 -15.25
N ALA A 256 20.25 2.53 -13.97
CA ALA A 256 21.04 3.26 -13.00
C ALA A 256 22.46 2.69 -12.86
N HIS A 257 22.60 1.35 -12.82
CA HIS A 257 23.91 0.69 -12.79
C HIS A 257 24.74 1.05 -14.01
N ARG A 258 24.20 0.96 -15.23
CA ARG A 258 24.91 1.36 -16.45
C ARG A 258 25.36 2.82 -16.46
N LEU A 259 24.49 3.72 -15.94
CA LEU A 259 24.83 5.14 -15.84
C LEU A 259 25.94 5.39 -14.79
N VAL A 260 26.01 4.61 -13.73
CA VAL A 260 27.12 4.65 -12.75
C VAL A 260 28.39 4.11 -13.37
N GLU A 261 28.37 2.99 -14.05
CA GLU A 261 29.54 2.41 -14.75
C GLU A 261 30.14 3.36 -15.78
N ARG A 262 29.31 4.17 -16.44
CA ARG A 262 29.73 5.22 -17.39
C ARG A 262 30.17 6.52 -16.69
N GLY A 263 30.13 6.59 -15.37
CA GLY A 263 30.49 7.80 -14.61
C GLY A 263 29.47 8.95 -14.74
N ILE A 264 28.27 8.68 -15.27
CA ILE A 264 27.20 9.68 -15.43
C ILE A 264 26.45 9.91 -14.12
N LEU A 265 26.25 8.87 -13.32
CA LEU A 265 25.70 8.97 -11.96
C LEU A 265 26.79 8.63 -10.91
N ALA A 266 26.69 9.23 -9.73
CA ALA A 266 27.58 8.91 -8.62
C ALA A 266 27.09 7.66 -7.87
N ASN A 267 25.76 7.48 -7.76
CA ASN A 267 25.13 6.36 -7.08
C ASN A 267 23.88 5.91 -7.86
N PRO A 268 23.52 4.62 -7.84
CA PRO A 268 22.31 4.14 -8.51
C PRO A 268 21.04 4.85 -8.04
N SER A 269 20.92 5.17 -6.74
CA SER A 269 19.78 5.89 -6.17
C SER A 269 19.57 7.29 -6.75
N ASP A 270 20.57 7.86 -7.40
CA ASP A 270 20.50 9.21 -7.99
C ASP A 270 19.49 9.27 -9.15
N VAL A 271 19.20 8.14 -9.80
CA VAL A 271 18.18 8.04 -10.85
C VAL A 271 16.81 8.52 -10.39
N THR A 272 16.51 8.41 -9.11
CA THR A 272 15.23 8.88 -8.53
C THR A 272 15.04 10.40 -8.59
N TYR A 273 16.09 11.15 -8.83
CA TYR A 273 16.09 12.60 -8.98
C TYR A 273 16.15 13.05 -10.45
N ALA A 274 16.24 12.13 -11.40
CA ALA A 274 16.23 12.42 -12.83
C ALA A 274 14.79 12.35 -13.40
N LEU A 275 14.55 13.08 -14.48
CA LEU A 275 13.36 12.88 -15.30
C LEU A 275 13.61 11.71 -16.25
N PHE A 276 12.55 11.02 -16.65
CA PHE A 276 12.66 9.86 -17.52
C PHE A 276 13.39 10.18 -18.84
N ASP A 277 13.02 11.28 -19.51
CA ASP A 277 13.66 11.73 -20.75
C ASP A 277 15.15 12.08 -20.57
N GLU A 278 15.54 12.54 -19.37
CA GLU A 278 16.95 12.82 -19.06
C GLU A 278 17.75 11.53 -18.87
N VAL A 279 17.13 10.51 -18.26
CA VAL A 279 17.73 9.18 -18.10
C VAL A 279 17.92 8.52 -19.45
N GLU A 280 16.90 8.54 -20.31
CA GLU A 280 16.94 8.01 -21.67
C GLU A 280 18.03 8.70 -22.50
N SER A 281 18.03 10.04 -22.50
CA SER A 281 19.04 10.82 -23.22
C SER A 281 20.46 10.53 -22.74
N ALA A 282 20.63 10.37 -21.42
CA ALA A 282 21.93 10.08 -20.84
C ALA A 282 22.43 8.65 -21.16
N LEU A 283 21.50 7.67 -21.18
CA LEU A 283 21.84 6.28 -21.49
C LEU A 283 22.19 6.08 -22.97
N LEU A 284 21.54 6.82 -23.88
CA LEU A 284 21.77 6.73 -25.34
C LEU A 284 22.87 7.66 -25.84
N ALA A 285 23.42 8.54 -25.00
CA ALA A 285 24.49 9.45 -25.39
C ALA A 285 25.80 8.68 -25.71
N GLU A 286 26.48 9.04 -26.80
CA GLU A 286 27.79 8.48 -27.16
C GLU A 286 28.88 8.94 -26.16
N GLU A 287 28.76 10.16 -25.63
CA GLU A 287 29.69 10.72 -24.65
C GLU A 287 28.99 11.12 -23.33
N PRO A 288 29.61 10.85 -22.18
CA PRO A 288 29.05 11.25 -20.87
C PRO A 288 28.95 12.77 -20.77
N SER A 289 27.79 13.28 -20.32
CA SER A 289 27.59 14.69 -20.03
C SER A 289 27.46 14.90 -18.51
N SER A 290 28.14 15.91 -17.95
CA SER A 290 28.02 16.30 -16.55
C SER A 290 26.70 17.03 -16.21
N ASP A 291 25.88 17.34 -17.23
CA ASP A 291 24.63 18.11 -17.05
C ASP A 291 23.63 17.39 -16.14
N LEU A 292 23.48 16.07 -16.30
CA LEU A 292 22.56 15.27 -15.47
C LEU A 292 22.97 15.27 -14.00
N GLN A 293 24.26 15.13 -13.67
CA GLN A 293 24.75 15.20 -12.29
C GLN A 293 24.48 16.55 -11.63
N GLN A 294 24.64 17.64 -12.37
CA GLN A 294 24.36 18.99 -11.87
C GLN A 294 22.85 19.18 -11.59
N LYS A 295 21.99 18.72 -12.48
CA LYS A 295 20.53 18.74 -12.30
C LYS A 295 20.10 17.94 -11.06
N ILE A 296 20.64 16.73 -10.90
CA ILE A 296 20.39 15.86 -9.76
C ILE A 296 20.82 16.54 -8.46
N SER A 297 22.05 17.07 -8.39
CA SER A 297 22.56 17.77 -7.21
C SER A 297 21.67 18.93 -6.81
N ARG A 298 21.23 19.74 -7.77
CA ARG A 298 20.29 20.84 -7.54
C ARG A 298 18.91 20.36 -7.02
N ARG A 299 18.41 19.23 -7.54
CA ARG A 299 17.12 18.67 -7.11
C ARG A 299 17.20 18.08 -5.70
N LYS A 300 18.30 17.41 -5.36
CA LYS A 300 18.57 16.94 -3.99
C LYS A 300 18.59 18.10 -2.99
N GLN A 301 19.29 19.19 -3.32
CA GLN A 301 19.34 20.37 -2.47
C GLN A 301 17.96 21.02 -2.29
N LYS A 302 17.19 21.16 -3.39
CA LYS A 302 15.83 21.68 -3.31
C LYS A 302 14.90 20.82 -2.44
N ARG A 303 15.04 19.50 -2.53
CA ARG A 303 14.26 18.57 -1.71
C ARG A 303 14.61 18.73 -0.24
N ALA A 304 15.88 18.74 0.12
CA ALA A 304 16.34 18.95 1.49
C ALA A 304 15.81 20.26 2.07
N THR A 305 15.86 21.36 1.28
CA THR A 305 15.27 22.65 1.68
C THR A 305 13.75 22.55 1.85
N ALA A 306 13.04 21.86 0.95
CA ALA A 306 11.59 21.71 1.05
C ALA A 306 11.17 20.90 2.28
N GLU A 307 11.93 19.90 2.65
CA GLU A 307 11.71 19.10 3.85
C GLU A 307 11.80 19.94 5.12
N THR A 308 12.81 20.84 5.24
CA THR A 308 12.92 21.76 6.39
C THR A 308 11.76 22.76 6.44
N LEU A 309 11.40 23.36 5.30
CA LEU A 309 10.29 24.33 5.22
C LEU A 309 8.91 23.71 5.53
N TRP A 310 8.75 22.42 5.28
CA TRP A 310 7.49 21.73 5.58
C TRP A 310 7.27 21.59 7.09
N TRP A 311 8.31 21.31 7.87
CA TRP A 311 8.22 21.22 9.33
C TRP A 311 7.90 22.57 9.97
N ASP A 312 8.46 23.66 9.48
CA ASP A 312 8.23 25.00 10.02
C ASP A 312 6.77 25.48 9.85
N ARG A 313 6.10 25.08 8.79
CA ARG A 313 4.68 25.46 8.57
C ARG A 313 3.72 24.79 9.55
N GLY A 314 4.08 23.68 10.15
CA GLY A 314 3.29 22.97 11.17
C GLY A 314 3.41 23.57 12.57
N ASN A 315 4.53 24.23 12.90
CA ASN A 315 4.85 24.68 14.23
C ASN A 315 4.28 26.07 14.61
N HIS A 316 3.59 26.76 13.70
CA HIS A 316 2.96 28.06 14.00
C HIS A 316 1.50 27.95 14.49
N ARG A 317 1.08 26.81 15.02
CA ARG A 317 -0.20 26.72 15.73
C ARG A 317 -0.03 27.29 17.14
N SER A 318 -0.87 28.27 17.48
CA SER A 318 -0.87 28.90 18.80
C SER A 318 -1.01 27.86 19.92
N GLU A 319 -0.20 27.95 20.96
CA GLU A 319 -0.17 27.09 22.14
C GLU A 319 -1.51 27.02 22.91
N THR A 320 -2.50 27.81 22.55
CA THR A 320 -3.78 27.95 23.26
C THR A 320 -4.94 27.13 22.72
N ASP A 321 -4.83 26.57 21.51
CA ASP A 321 -5.90 25.75 20.91
C ASP A 321 -5.43 24.28 20.88
N GLY A 322 -6.00 23.43 21.76
CA GLY A 322 -5.70 21.99 21.80
C GLY A 322 -5.77 21.32 20.42
N ILE A 323 -5.25 20.10 20.32
CA ILE A 323 -5.25 19.33 19.06
C ILE A 323 -6.71 19.06 18.67
N LYS A 324 -7.10 19.54 17.48
CA LYS A 324 -8.40 19.28 16.85
C LYS A 324 -8.27 18.22 15.77
N GLY A 325 -9.14 17.22 15.77
CA GLY A 325 -9.13 16.15 14.78
C GLY A 325 -10.55 15.68 14.46
N VAL A 326 -10.64 14.82 13.44
CA VAL A 326 -11.88 14.13 13.04
C VAL A 326 -11.82 12.71 13.58
N GLY A 327 -12.77 12.34 14.45
CA GLY A 327 -12.92 10.96 14.91
C GLY A 327 -13.42 10.10 13.75
N ALA A 328 -12.60 9.12 13.33
CA ALA A 328 -12.90 8.23 12.21
C ALA A 328 -13.46 6.88 12.67
N SER A 329 -13.10 6.42 13.86
CA SER A 329 -13.62 5.21 14.49
C SER A 329 -14.21 5.53 15.87
N PRO A 330 -15.24 4.80 16.30
CA PRO A 330 -15.84 4.99 17.62
C PRO A 330 -14.92 4.43 18.72
N GLY A 331 -14.96 5.05 19.90
CA GLY A 331 -14.24 4.60 21.07
C GLY A 331 -13.46 5.71 21.76
N VAL A 332 -12.96 5.41 22.95
CA VAL A 332 -12.08 6.25 23.76
C VAL A 332 -11.02 5.35 24.38
N THR A 333 -9.77 5.73 24.26
CA THR A 333 -8.66 5.02 24.88
C THR A 333 -7.63 5.98 25.47
N MET A 334 -6.76 5.47 26.32
CA MET A 334 -5.60 6.17 26.86
C MET A 334 -4.37 5.27 26.72
N GLY A 335 -3.25 5.87 26.36
CA GLY A 335 -1.98 5.19 26.24
C GLY A 335 -0.84 6.19 26.01
N THR A 336 0.40 5.72 26.13
CA THR A 336 1.57 6.52 25.77
C THR A 336 1.56 6.81 24.29
N ALA A 337 1.79 8.06 23.89
CA ALA A 337 1.90 8.43 22.48
C ALA A 337 3.25 7.98 21.92
N ARG A 338 3.24 7.15 20.89
CA ARG A 338 4.42 6.71 20.13
C ARG A 338 4.42 7.32 18.75
N VAL A 339 5.37 8.22 18.50
CA VAL A 339 5.52 8.81 17.16
C VAL A 339 6.34 7.86 16.31
N ILE A 340 5.79 7.48 15.15
CA ILE A 340 6.41 6.61 14.15
C ILE A 340 6.48 7.36 12.83
N HIS A 341 7.69 7.57 12.31
CA HIS A 341 7.91 8.33 11.10
C HIS A 341 7.87 7.49 9.82
N GLY A 342 8.14 6.20 9.92
CA GLY A 342 8.16 5.31 8.77
C GLY A 342 8.31 3.83 9.14
N PRO A 343 8.31 2.95 8.12
CA PRO A 343 8.40 1.50 8.31
C PRO A 343 9.64 1.04 9.10
N GLU A 344 10.72 1.78 9.03
CA GLU A 344 11.97 1.55 9.75
C GLU A 344 11.80 1.66 11.28
N GLU A 345 10.75 2.33 11.75
CA GLU A 345 10.46 2.55 13.17
C GLU A 345 9.28 1.68 13.69
N PHE A 346 8.71 0.81 12.87
CA PHE A 346 7.56 -0.03 13.26
C PHE A 346 7.83 -0.86 14.52
N GLY A 347 9.07 -1.30 14.69
CA GLY A 347 9.50 -2.04 15.88
C GLY A 347 9.47 -1.24 17.19
N LEU A 348 9.32 0.09 17.15
CA LEU A 348 9.29 0.93 18.36
C LEU A 348 7.90 0.97 19.02
N LEU A 349 6.83 0.55 18.31
CA LEU A 349 5.48 0.58 18.86
C LEU A 349 5.26 -0.58 19.82
N GLU A 350 4.86 -0.25 21.05
CA GLU A 350 4.54 -1.24 22.09
C GLU A 350 3.02 -1.46 22.21
N PRO A 351 2.57 -2.65 22.63
CA PRO A 351 1.17 -2.94 22.84
C PRO A 351 0.48 -1.96 23.79
N GLY A 352 -0.66 -1.41 23.36
CA GLY A 352 -1.43 -0.47 24.15
C GLY A 352 -0.99 0.99 24.04
N GLU A 353 0.05 1.29 23.27
CA GLU A 353 0.43 2.67 22.97
C GLU A 353 -0.51 3.29 21.91
N VAL A 354 -0.55 4.60 21.85
CA VAL A 354 -1.24 5.37 20.81
C VAL A 354 -0.26 5.67 19.68
N LEU A 355 -0.46 5.06 18.53
CA LEU A 355 0.33 5.31 17.34
C LEU A 355 0.07 6.73 16.83
N VAL A 356 1.10 7.55 16.77
CA VAL A 356 1.07 8.89 16.19
C VAL A 356 1.93 8.87 14.92
N CYS A 357 1.35 9.22 13.79
CA CYS A 357 2.06 9.19 12.52
C CYS A 357 1.57 10.29 11.57
N ARG A 358 2.33 10.54 10.53
CA ARG A 358 1.97 11.56 9.55
C ARG A 358 0.83 11.08 8.63
N TYR A 359 0.91 9.88 8.14
CA TYR A 359 -0.09 9.20 7.31
C TYR A 359 0.11 7.69 7.44
N THR A 360 -0.88 6.92 7.01
CA THR A 360 -0.79 5.47 6.93
C THR A 360 -1.09 4.99 5.53
N ASP A 361 -0.53 3.85 5.17
CA ASP A 361 -0.80 3.09 3.96
C ASP A 361 -1.06 1.61 4.32
N PRO A 362 -1.37 0.72 3.36
CA PRO A 362 -1.67 -0.68 3.66
C PRO A 362 -0.61 -1.45 4.44
N THR A 363 0.65 -1.02 4.41
CA THR A 363 1.75 -1.69 5.13
C THR A 363 1.70 -1.44 6.64
N TRP A 364 0.94 -0.42 7.09
CA TRP A 364 0.76 -0.11 8.50
C TRP A 364 -0.31 -0.96 9.18
N THR A 365 -1.10 -1.73 8.41
CA THR A 365 -2.21 -2.54 8.94
C THR A 365 -1.82 -3.43 10.13
N PRO A 366 -0.66 -4.13 10.14
CA PRO A 366 -0.26 -4.93 11.28
C PRO A 366 -0.07 -4.13 12.57
N LEU A 367 0.33 -2.85 12.49
CA LEU A 367 0.51 -1.99 13.65
C LEU A 367 -0.82 -1.58 14.29
N PHE A 368 -1.92 -1.58 13.54
CA PHE A 368 -3.24 -1.24 14.08
C PHE A 368 -3.73 -2.27 15.09
N ASN A 369 -3.21 -3.49 15.03
CA ASN A 369 -3.50 -4.55 16.01
C ASN A 369 -2.63 -4.44 17.27
N VAL A 370 -1.53 -3.68 17.21
CA VAL A 370 -0.64 -3.42 18.35
C VAL A 370 -1.08 -2.15 19.07
N ALA A 371 -1.49 -1.13 18.34
CA ALA A 371 -1.87 0.17 18.86
C ALA A 371 -3.23 0.16 19.56
N ALA A 372 -3.32 0.87 20.68
CA ALA A 372 -4.62 1.13 21.34
C ALA A 372 -5.48 2.14 20.56
N ALA A 373 -4.85 3.05 19.83
CA ALA A 373 -5.48 3.99 18.90
C ALA A 373 -4.46 4.51 17.87
N VAL A 374 -4.97 5.15 16.82
CA VAL A 374 -4.15 5.78 15.78
C VAL A 374 -4.51 7.25 15.65
N VAL A 375 -3.51 8.10 15.63
CA VAL A 375 -3.61 9.54 15.35
C VAL A 375 -2.73 9.84 14.13
N ALA A 376 -3.34 10.29 13.04
CA ALA A 376 -2.62 10.63 11.83
C ALA A 376 -2.82 12.12 11.46
N ASP A 377 -1.75 12.80 11.03
CA ASP A 377 -1.80 14.19 10.59
C ASP A 377 -2.64 14.36 9.33
N THR A 378 -2.55 13.40 8.43
CA THR A 378 -3.26 13.42 7.15
C THR A 378 -4.03 12.13 6.97
N GLY A 379 -5.21 12.27 6.42
CA GLY A 379 -6.13 11.18 6.18
C GLY A 379 -7.55 11.72 6.12
N GLY A 380 -8.48 10.82 5.90
CA GLY A 380 -9.91 11.11 5.90
C GLY A 380 -10.68 9.86 6.28
N PRO A 381 -12.01 9.92 6.29
CA PRO A 381 -12.85 8.76 6.62
C PRO A 381 -12.63 7.53 5.71
N LEU A 382 -11.86 7.68 4.63
CA LEU A 382 -11.50 6.64 3.68
C LEU A 382 -10.01 6.24 3.76
N SER A 383 -9.26 6.78 4.72
CA SER A 383 -7.85 6.40 4.91
C SER A 383 -7.75 5.02 5.57
N HIS A 384 -6.61 4.35 5.41
CA HIS A 384 -6.32 3.06 6.05
C HIS A 384 -6.47 3.12 7.57
N ALA A 385 -6.05 4.21 8.20
CA ALA A 385 -6.19 4.41 9.64
C ALA A 385 -7.65 4.54 10.11
N ALA A 386 -8.58 4.86 9.20
CA ALA A 386 -9.99 5.05 9.50
C ALA A 386 -10.83 3.78 9.27
N ILE A 387 -10.35 2.88 8.43
CA ILE A 387 -10.99 1.62 8.06
C ILE A 387 -10.57 0.49 9.00
#